data_46e3edad3a4c4d97fafd5ff3f9a69247
#
_entry.id   46e3edad3a4c4d97fafd5ff3f9a69247
#
_cell.length_a   1.000
_cell.length_b   1.000
_cell.length_c   1.000
_cell.angle_alpha   90.00
_cell.angle_beta   90.00
_cell.angle_gamma   90.00
#
_symmetry.space_group_name_H-M   'P 1'
#
loop_
_entity.id
_entity.type
_entity.pdbx_description
1 polymer ?
#
loop_
_entity_poly.entity_id
_entity_poly.type
_entity_poly.pdbx_seq_one_letter_code
_entity_poly.pdbx_strand_id
1 'polypeptide(L)'
;NNLKAPKIEEDYTSYFPKYAYRNGVGRPEGIVVHDTANDRSTINGEISYMKNNYQNAFVHAFVDGDRIIETAPTDYLSWGVGAVGNPRFINVEIVHTHDYASFARSMNNYADYAATQLQYYGLKPDSAEYDGNGTVWTHYAVSKYLGGTDHADPHGYLRSHNYSYDQLYDLINEKYLIKMGKVAPWGTQSTTTPTTPSKPTTPSKPSTGKLTVAANNGVAQIKPTNSGLYTTVYDKTGKATNEVQKTFAVSKTATLGNQKFYLVQDYNSGNKFGWVKEGDVVYNTAKSPVNVNQSYSIKPGTKLYTVPWGTSKQVAGSVSGSGNQTFKASKQQQIDKSIYLYGSVNGKSGWVSKAYLVDTAKPTPTPTPKP
;
A
#
# COMPACT_ATOMS: atom_id res chain seq x y z
N ASN A 1 -3.37 14.96 6.85
CA ASN A 1 -2.10 15.55 7.28
C ASN A 1 -2.11 17.05 6.96
N ASN A 2 -2.12 17.92 8.00
CA ASN A 2 -2.13 19.38 7.85
C ASN A 2 -0.73 20.00 7.81
N LEU A 3 0.31 19.19 7.73
CA LEU A 3 1.66 19.70 7.68
C LEU A 3 1.89 20.41 6.34
N LYS A 4 2.26 21.68 6.41
CA LYS A 4 2.69 22.44 5.26
C LYS A 4 4.15 22.11 4.99
N ALA A 5 4.47 21.74 3.77
CA ALA A 5 5.86 21.55 3.35
C ALA A 5 6.58 22.91 3.29
N PRO A 6 7.90 22.95 3.56
CA PRO A 6 8.73 24.14 3.35
C PRO A 6 8.76 24.49 1.85
N LYS A 7 9.24 25.69 1.56
CA LYS A 7 9.54 26.08 0.17
C LYS A 7 10.71 25.23 -0.35
N ILE A 8 10.68 24.92 -1.64
CA ILE A 8 11.82 24.31 -2.32
C ILE A 8 12.94 25.38 -2.37
N GLU A 9 14.10 25.01 -1.89
CA GLU A 9 15.32 25.82 -1.95
C GLU A 9 16.14 25.36 -3.17
N GLU A 10 16.49 26.27 -4.07
CA GLU A 10 17.32 25.99 -5.22
C GLU A 10 18.79 26.21 -4.86
N ASP A 11 19.58 25.14 -4.89
CA ASP A 11 21.05 25.17 -4.70
C ASP A 11 21.74 24.48 -5.88
N TYR A 12 21.44 24.97 -7.08
CA TYR A 12 21.91 24.37 -8.32
C TYR A 12 23.41 24.44 -8.47
N THR A 13 24.02 23.30 -8.76
CA THR A 13 25.44 23.16 -8.97
C THR A 13 25.76 23.37 -10.45
N SER A 14 26.46 24.46 -10.76
CA SER A 14 26.70 24.93 -12.12
C SER A 14 27.50 23.95 -12.99
N TYR A 15 28.35 23.13 -12.38
CA TYR A 15 29.19 22.15 -13.08
C TYR A 15 28.56 20.78 -13.25
N PHE A 16 27.34 20.55 -12.73
CA PHE A 16 26.63 19.32 -13.02
C PHE A 16 26.26 19.26 -14.51
N PRO A 17 26.44 18.09 -15.17
CA PRO A 17 26.11 17.95 -16.56
C PRO A 17 24.60 18.10 -16.81
N LYS A 18 24.25 18.67 -17.95
CA LYS A 18 22.86 18.88 -18.39
C LYS A 18 22.58 18.01 -19.60
N TYR A 19 22.26 16.73 -19.38
CA TYR A 19 21.89 15.82 -20.42
C TYR A 19 20.37 15.66 -20.50
N ALA A 20 19.84 15.53 -21.70
CA ALA A 20 18.43 15.29 -21.91
C ALA A 20 18.03 13.90 -21.42
N TYR A 21 16.81 13.77 -20.87
CA TYR A 21 16.18 12.46 -20.71
C TYR A 21 16.05 11.76 -22.07
N ARG A 22 15.79 10.45 -22.09
CA ARG A 22 15.65 9.70 -23.36
C ARG A 22 14.53 10.21 -24.26
N ASN A 23 13.54 10.88 -23.71
CA ASN A 23 12.42 11.49 -24.43
C ASN A 23 12.59 13.00 -24.67
N GLY A 24 13.78 13.54 -24.34
CA GLY A 24 14.13 14.95 -24.54
C GLY A 24 14.21 15.74 -23.24
N VAL A 25 14.68 16.99 -23.36
CA VAL A 25 14.75 17.93 -22.24
C VAL A 25 13.36 18.15 -21.65
N GLY A 26 13.28 18.16 -20.31
CA GLY A 26 12.01 18.33 -19.58
C GLY A 26 11.02 17.19 -19.78
N ARG A 27 11.50 15.96 -20.02
CA ARG A 27 10.64 14.79 -20.24
C ARG A 27 10.97 13.59 -19.34
N PRO A 28 10.98 13.74 -18.01
CA PRO A 28 11.08 12.61 -17.10
C PRO A 28 9.85 11.72 -17.21
N GLU A 29 10.02 10.43 -16.94
CA GLU A 29 8.94 9.43 -16.97
C GLU A 29 8.34 9.19 -15.58
N GLY A 30 8.96 9.71 -14.55
CA GLY A 30 8.55 9.56 -13.16
C GLY A 30 9.62 10.05 -12.20
N ILE A 31 9.42 9.69 -10.93
CA ILE A 31 10.29 10.05 -9.81
C ILE A 31 10.69 8.80 -9.03
N VAL A 32 11.93 8.75 -8.56
CA VAL A 32 12.47 7.66 -7.73
C VAL A 32 12.68 8.12 -6.31
N VAL A 33 12.20 7.29 -5.38
CA VAL A 33 12.42 7.43 -3.94
C VAL A 33 13.72 6.75 -3.57
N HIS A 34 14.64 7.50 -2.97
CA HIS A 34 15.87 7.02 -2.37
C HIS A 34 15.92 7.33 -0.88
N ASP A 35 16.83 6.74 -0.16
CA ASP A 35 17.31 7.20 1.15
C ASP A 35 18.85 7.20 1.17
N THR A 36 19.44 8.14 1.90
CA THR A 36 20.89 8.35 1.90
C THR A 36 21.69 7.21 2.54
N ALA A 37 21.04 6.23 3.13
CA ALA A 37 21.66 5.10 3.85
C ALA A 37 22.73 5.55 4.87
N ASN A 38 22.62 6.74 5.42
CA ASN A 38 23.63 7.37 6.29
C ASN A 38 22.97 7.99 7.52
N ASP A 39 23.03 7.27 8.66
CA ASP A 39 22.44 7.71 9.93
C ASP A 39 23.21 8.86 10.62
N ARG A 40 24.36 9.27 10.10
CA ARG A 40 25.23 10.23 10.78
C ARG A 40 25.38 11.56 10.06
N SER A 41 24.77 11.69 8.90
CA SER A 41 24.90 12.86 8.08
C SER A 41 23.73 13.82 8.23
N THR A 42 23.87 15.01 7.70
CA THR A 42 22.85 16.04 7.60
C THR A 42 22.60 16.33 6.13
N ILE A 43 21.49 17.00 5.80
CA ILE A 43 21.18 17.39 4.42
C ILE A 43 22.34 18.18 3.77
N ASN A 44 22.96 19.10 4.49
CA ASN A 44 24.11 19.85 3.99
C ASN A 44 25.35 18.95 3.83
N GLY A 45 25.54 17.97 4.71
CA GLY A 45 26.63 16.99 4.62
C GLY A 45 26.50 16.12 3.38
N GLU A 46 25.30 15.57 3.12
CA GLU A 46 25.03 14.78 1.93
C GLU A 46 25.21 15.57 0.63
N ILE A 47 24.65 16.79 0.58
CA ILE A 47 24.82 17.68 -0.58
C ILE A 47 26.30 18.02 -0.82
N SER A 48 27.06 18.33 0.23
CA SER A 48 28.50 18.63 0.10
C SER A 48 29.27 17.41 -0.39
N TYR A 49 28.99 16.24 0.14
CA TYR A 49 29.58 14.97 -0.31
C TYR A 49 29.27 14.71 -1.79
N MET A 50 28.01 14.81 -2.17
CA MET A 50 27.58 14.62 -3.55
C MET A 50 28.27 15.62 -4.50
N LYS A 51 28.30 16.91 -4.17
CA LYS A 51 28.93 17.93 -4.99
C LYS A 51 30.40 17.63 -5.27
N ASN A 52 31.11 17.08 -4.29
CA ASN A 52 32.54 16.72 -4.41
C ASN A 52 32.75 15.37 -5.14
N ASN A 53 31.74 14.55 -5.26
CA ASN A 53 31.83 13.20 -5.82
C ASN A 53 30.77 12.95 -6.94
N TYR A 54 30.27 13.99 -7.59
CA TYR A 54 29.16 13.93 -8.53
C TYR A 54 29.43 13.03 -9.74
N GLN A 55 30.69 12.78 -10.09
CA GLN A 55 31.05 11.87 -11.18
C GLN A 55 30.58 10.44 -10.89
N ASN A 56 30.48 10.05 -9.61
CA ASN A 56 30.01 8.74 -9.18
C ASN A 56 28.47 8.67 -9.20
N ALA A 57 27.83 9.68 -8.57
CA ALA A 57 26.37 9.81 -8.55
C ALA A 57 25.98 11.26 -8.18
N PHE A 58 24.87 11.75 -8.75
CA PHE A 58 24.19 12.95 -8.26
C PHE A 58 22.69 12.84 -8.48
N VAL A 59 21.93 13.48 -7.61
CA VAL A 59 20.46 13.48 -7.61
C VAL A 59 19.92 14.90 -7.75
N HIS A 60 18.62 15.02 -8.02
CA HIS A 60 17.97 16.31 -8.23
C HIS A 60 17.70 17.04 -6.91
N ALA A 61 17.32 16.32 -5.86
CA ALA A 61 16.96 16.93 -4.60
C ALA A 61 17.29 16.05 -3.39
N PHE A 62 17.44 16.71 -2.26
CA PHE A 62 17.50 16.12 -0.93
C PHE A 62 16.36 16.66 -0.07
N VAL A 63 15.79 15.80 0.77
CA VAL A 63 14.68 16.14 1.65
C VAL A 63 14.95 15.62 3.05
N ASP A 64 14.76 16.46 4.05
CA ASP A 64 14.70 16.08 5.46
C ASP A 64 13.42 16.61 6.14
N GLY A 65 13.35 16.57 7.47
CA GLY A 65 12.21 17.05 8.24
C GLY A 65 11.94 18.56 8.14
N ASP A 66 12.93 19.34 7.75
CA ASP A 66 12.86 20.79 7.80
C ASP A 66 13.04 21.47 6.43
N ARG A 67 13.66 20.79 5.46
CA ARG A 67 14.06 21.40 4.18
C ARG A 67 13.79 20.47 2.99
N ILE A 68 13.62 21.12 1.85
CA ILE A 68 13.64 20.53 0.50
C ILE A 68 14.64 21.32 -0.30
N ILE A 69 15.77 20.71 -0.70
CA ILE A 69 16.83 21.40 -1.44
C ILE A 69 17.01 20.74 -2.79
N GLU A 70 16.71 21.49 -3.85
CA GLU A 70 16.91 21.07 -5.23
C GLU A 70 18.32 21.46 -5.69
N THR A 71 19.15 20.48 -6.01
CA THR A 71 20.57 20.62 -6.31
C THR A 71 20.89 20.57 -7.79
N ALA A 72 19.96 20.09 -8.60
CA ALA A 72 20.04 20.05 -10.05
C ALA A 72 18.65 20.29 -10.67
N PRO A 73 18.56 21.03 -11.80
CA PRO A 73 17.30 21.25 -12.49
C PRO A 73 16.68 19.93 -12.97
N THR A 74 15.43 19.70 -12.65
CA THR A 74 14.70 18.48 -13.01
C THR A 74 14.37 18.36 -14.51
N ASP A 75 14.65 19.38 -15.31
CA ASP A 75 14.56 19.35 -16.78
C ASP A 75 15.63 18.48 -17.46
N TYR A 76 16.69 18.13 -16.73
CA TYR A 76 17.80 17.31 -17.21
C TYR A 76 17.93 16.08 -16.33
N LEU A 77 18.48 15.00 -16.91
CA LEU A 77 18.69 13.77 -16.13
C LEU A 77 19.79 13.96 -15.05
N SER A 78 19.68 13.16 -14.00
CA SER A 78 20.74 12.91 -13.03
C SER A 78 21.16 11.43 -13.08
N TRP A 79 22.23 11.05 -12.41
CA TRP A 79 22.63 9.65 -12.31
C TRP A 79 22.74 9.18 -10.85
N GLY A 80 21.62 8.73 -10.34
CA GLY A 80 21.46 8.22 -8.98
C GLY A 80 20.77 6.86 -8.91
N VAL A 81 20.36 6.27 -10.09
CA VAL A 81 19.51 5.07 -10.10
C VAL A 81 19.94 4.05 -11.17
N GLY A 82 21.22 4.05 -11.50
CA GLY A 82 21.81 3.14 -12.48
C GLY A 82 21.52 3.51 -13.94
N ALA A 83 22.29 2.89 -14.85
CA ALA A 83 22.34 3.29 -16.26
C ALA A 83 21.01 3.22 -16.99
N VAL A 84 20.09 2.35 -16.57
CA VAL A 84 18.77 2.18 -17.21
C VAL A 84 17.76 3.20 -16.66
N GLY A 85 17.82 3.53 -15.37
CA GLY A 85 16.91 4.46 -14.73
C GLY A 85 17.30 5.93 -14.89
N ASN A 86 18.59 6.23 -14.89
CA ASN A 86 19.12 7.61 -15.00
C ASN A 86 18.49 8.44 -16.12
N PRO A 87 18.35 7.93 -17.37
CA PRO A 87 17.78 8.73 -18.45
C PRO A 87 16.24 8.82 -18.40
N ARG A 88 15.60 8.35 -17.33
CA ARG A 88 14.14 8.26 -17.24
C ARG A 88 13.53 9.06 -16.10
N PHE A 89 14.22 9.14 -14.95
CA PHE A 89 13.57 9.52 -13.71
C PHE A 89 14.23 10.71 -13.02
N ILE A 90 13.40 11.46 -12.30
CA ILE A 90 13.86 12.41 -11.28
C ILE A 90 14.29 11.59 -10.07
N ASN A 91 15.48 11.82 -9.52
CA ASN A 91 16.02 11.13 -8.36
C ASN A 91 16.00 12.05 -7.13
N VAL A 92 15.46 11.58 -6.01
CA VAL A 92 15.30 12.35 -4.77
C VAL A 92 15.67 11.53 -3.56
N GLU A 93 16.59 12.04 -2.77
CA GLU A 93 17.11 11.43 -1.56
C GLU A 93 16.35 11.88 -0.31
N ILE A 94 15.96 10.94 0.52
CA ILE A 94 15.47 11.20 1.88
C ILE A 94 16.67 11.09 2.82
N VAL A 95 17.01 12.18 3.49
CA VAL A 95 18.06 12.19 4.51
C VAL A 95 17.52 11.56 5.79
N HIS A 96 18.33 10.68 6.40
CA HIS A 96 17.94 10.00 7.62
C HIS A 96 17.70 10.98 8.77
N THR A 97 16.66 10.74 9.54
CA THR A 97 16.28 11.48 10.75
C THR A 97 16.19 10.51 11.94
N HIS A 98 16.32 11.04 13.15
CA HIS A 98 16.49 10.21 14.35
C HIS A 98 15.28 10.17 15.27
N ASP A 99 14.23 10.95 14.98
CA ASP A 99 13.00 10.97 15.75
C ASP A 99 11.77 10.91 14.86
N TYR A 100 10.67 10.41 15.41
CA TYR A 100 9.43 10.22 14.66
C TYR A 100 8.81 11.52 14.14
N ALA A 101 9.00 12.64 14.83
CA ALA A 101 8.42 13.92 14.40
C ALA A 101 9.16 14.45 13.17
N SER A 102 10.48 14.41 13.17
CA SER A 102 11.32 14.76 12.00
C SER A 102 11.08 13.80 10.85
N PHE A 103 10.98 12.49 11.13
CA PHE A 103 10.62 11.51 10.10
C PHE A 103 9.26 11.81 9.46
N ALA A 104 8.23 12.09 10.25
CA ALA A 104 6.90 12.42 9.74
C ALA A 104 6.90 13.69 8.86
N ARG A 105 7.68 14.70 9.25
CA ARG A 105 7.89 15.90 8.43
C ARG A 105 8.65 15.59 7.15
N SER A 106 9.70 14.75 7.21
CA SER A 106 10.47 14.30 6.06
C SER A 106 9.58 13.59 5.01
N MET A 107 8.72 12.67 5.46
CA MET A 107 7.74 12.00 4.59
C MET A 107 6.75 12.99 3.97
N ASN A 108 6.27 13.96 4.76
CA ASN A 108 5.39 15.01 4.26
C ASN A 108 6.08 15.89 3.19
N ASN A 109 7.33 16.27 3.44
CA ASN A 109 8.11 17.13 2.55
C ASN A 109 8.46 16.39 1.25
N TYR A 110 8.88 15.14 1.34
CA TYR A 110 9.11 14.29 0.17
C TYR A 110 7.84 14.14 -0.67
N ALA A 111 6.72 13.79 -0.03
CA ALA A 111 5.46 13.60 -0.73
C ALA A 111 4.98 14.89 -1.41
N ASP A 112 5.17 16.05 -0.79
CA ASP A 112 4.82 17.35 -1.37
C ASP A 112 5.72 17.68 -2.58
N TYR A 113 7.03 17.44 -2.47
CA TYR A 113 7.97 17.61 -3.59
C TYR A 113 7.65 16.69 -4.75
N ALA A 114 7.46 15.39 -4.49
CA ALA A 114 7.12 14.41 -5.52
C ALA A 114 5.82 14.77 -6.24
N ALA A 115 4.79 15.16 -5.48
CA ALA A 115 3.51 15.60 -6.05
C ALA A 115 3.66 16.87 -6.90
N THR A 116 4.54 17.79 -6.50
CA THR A 116 4.84 19.02 -7.26
C THR A 116 5.50 18.68 -8.60
N GLN A 117 6.51 17.81 -8.60
CA GLN A 117 7.19 17.40 -9.82
C GLN A 117 6.26 16.62 -10.76
N LEU A 118 5.48 15.68 -10.24
CA LEU A 118 4.49 14.95 -11.04
C LEU A 118 3.46 15.90 -11.68
N GLN A 119 2.96 16.88 -10.93
CA GLN A 119 2.05 17.89 -11.46
C GLN A 119 2.72 18.75 -12.54
N TYR A 120 3.94 19.22 -12.29
CA TYR A 120 4.70 20.08 -13.21
C TYR A 120 4.91 19.42 -14.57
N TYR A 121 5.26 18.12 -14.57
CA TYR A 121 5.47 17.36 -15.81
C TYR A 121 4.20 16.72 -16.38
N GLY A 122 3.03 16.99 -15.82
CA GLY A 122 1.76 16.43 -16.28
C GLY A 122 1.63 14.92 -16.06
N LEU A 123 2.44 14.37 -15.16
CA LEU A 123 2.39 12.96 -14.76
C LEU A 123 1.35 12.77 -13.65
N LYS A 124 0.76 11.58 -13.61
CA LYS A 124 -0.14 11.19 -12.50
C LYS A 124 0.59 10.20 -11.61
N PRO A 125 0.40 10.24 -10.27
CA PRO A 125 0.92 9.20 -9.41
C PRO A 125 0.43 7.83 -9.85
N ASP A 126 1.35 6.93 -10.14
CA ASP A 126 1.13 5.52 -10.44
C ASP A 126 2.33 4.74 -9.90
N SER A 127 2.06 3.78 -9.01
CA SER A 127 3.12 3.05 -8.31
C SER A 127 3.71 1.95 -9.17
N ALA A 128 5.00 1.99 -9.42
CA ALA A 128 5.74 0.96 -10.14
C ALA A 128 6.27 -0.18 -9.24
N GLU A 129 6.03 -0.11 -7.93
CA GLU A 129 6.62 -1.01 -6.92
C GLU A 129 6.30 -2.49 -7.15
N TYR A 130 5.13 -2.79 -7.72
CA TYR A 130 4.62 -4.15 -7.78
C TYR A 130 4.59 -4.75 -9.18
N ASP A 131 4.59 -3.92 -10.22
CA ASP A 131 4.46 -4.39 -11.61
C ASP A 131 5.50 -3.81 -12.57
N GLY A 132 6.37 -2.92 -12.10
CA GLY A 132 7.40 -2.29 -12.93
C GLY A 132 6.86 -1.27 -13.93
N ASN A 133 5.63 -0.79 -13.72
CA ASN A 133 5.00 0.23 -14.54
C ASN A 133 4.46 1.35 -13.66
N GLY A 134 4.75 2.59 -14.00
CA GLY A 134 4.26 3.73 -13.23
C GLY A 134 5.18 4.93 -13.29
N THR A 135 4.83 5.92 -12.47
CA THR A 135 5.52 7.22 -12.39
C THR A 135 6.17 7.46 -11.02
N VAL A 136 5.86 6.62 -10.02
CA VAL A 136 6.49 6.65 -8.69
C VAL A 136 7.20 5.33 -8.46
N TRP A 137 8.51 5.39 -8.39
CA TRP A 137 9.40 4.25 -8.27
C TRP A 137 10.15 4.30 -6.95
N THR A 138 10.59 3.15 -6.46
CA THR A 138 11.70 3.06 -5.49
C THR A 138 12.97 2.64 -6.23
N HIS A 139 14.14 2.87 -5.64
CA HIS A 139 15.37 2.33 -6.19
C HIS A 139 15.29 0.80 -6.28
N TYR A 140 14.69 0.15 -5.27
CA TYR A 140 14.41 -1.29 -5.32
C TYR A 140 13.58 -1.71 -6.53
N ALA A 141 12.51 -0.98 -6.85
CA ALA A 141 11.67 -1.30 -8.01
C ALA A 141 12.45 -1.15 -9.34
N VAL A 142 13.32 -0.14 -9.45
CA VAL A 142 14.23 0.00 -10.60
C VAL A 142 15.17 -1.19 -10.68
N SER A 143 15.81 -1.58 -9.58
CA SER A 143 16.69 -2.76 -9.52
C SER A 143 15.97 -4.02 -9.97
N LYS A 144 14.76 -4.22 -9.47
CA LYS A 144 13.96 -5.43 -9.72
C LYS A 144 13.42 -5.55 -11.14
N TYR A 145 12.91 -4.46 -11.72
CA TYR A 145 12.16 -4.52 -12.97
C TYR A 145 12.92 -3.96 -14.18
N LEU A 146 13.85 -3.04 -13.97
CA LEU A 146 14.61 -2.42 -15.05
C LEU A 146 16.07 -2.88 -15.09
N GLY A 147 16.64 -3.22 -13.94
CA GLY A 147 18.05 -3.57 -13.82
C GLY A 147 18.99 -2.36 -13.95
N GLY A 148 20.28 -2.65 -14.08
CA GLY A 148 21.33 -1.61 -14.16
C GLY A 148 21.74 -1.02 -12.81
N THR A 149 21.17 -1.53 -11.72
CA THR A 149 21.46 -1.25 -10.32
C THR A 149 20.99 -2.43 -9.46
N ASP A 150 21.47 -2.54 -8.23
CA ASP A 150 21.14 -3.61 -7.27
C ASP A 150 20.73 -3.08 -5.89
N HIS A 151 20.47 -1.79 -5.78
CA HIS A 151 20.07 -1.12 -4.56
C HIS A 151 18.65 -1.51 -4.14
N ALA A 152 18.40 -1.48 -2.81
CA ALA A 152 17.14 -1.90 -2.20
C ALA A 152 16.44 -0.81 -1.37
N ASP A 153 16.96 0.43 -1.42
CA ASP A 153 16.38 1.59 -0.76
C ASP A 153 15.01 1.98 -1.41
N PRO A 154 14.13 2.63 -0.67
CA PRO A 154 14.21 3.14 0.72
C PRO A 154 13.60 2.18 1.76
N HIS A 155 13.31 0.92 1.42
CA HIS A 155 12.51 0.04 2.27
C HIS A 155 13.10 -0.21 3.66
N GLY A 156 14.42 -0.28 3.78
CA GLY A 156 15.12 -0.46 5.05
C GLY A 156 14.83 0.69 6.01
N TYR A 157 15.06 1.90 5.55
CA TYR A 157 14.84 3.13 6.30
C TYR A 157 13.37 3.33 6.68
N LEU A 158 12.44 3.13 5.75
CA LEU A 158 11.01 3.25 6.03
C LEU A 158 10.57 2.26 7.12
N ARG A 159 10.98 0.99 7.02
CA ARG A 159 10.61 -0.04 8.01
C ARG A 159 11.17 0.23 9.41
N SER A 160 12.37 0.83 9.52
CA SER A 160 12.94 1.20 10.83
C SER A 160 12.07 2.20 11.59
N HIS A 161 11.22 2.93 10.87
CA HIS A 161 10.25 3.89 11.42
C HIS A 161 8.81 3.35 11.44
N ASN A 162 8.59 2.03 11.29
CA ASN A 162 7.27 1.41 11.18
C ASN A 162 6.41 2.02 10.04
N TYR A 163 7.05 2.43 8.97
CA TYR A 163 6.42 3.05 7.81
C TYR A 163 6.66 2.20 6.56
N SER A 164 5.73 2.20 5.62
CA SER A 164 5.87 1.46 4.37
C SER A 164 5.94 2.40 3.16
N TYR A 165 6.51 1.88 2.06
CA TYR A 165 6.43 2.57 0.78
C TYR A 165 4.98 2.90 0.37
N ASP A 166 4.05 1.98 0.60
CA ASP A 166 2.63 2.23 0.30
C ASP A 166 2.05 3.42 1.06
N GLN A 167 2.46 3.62 2.33
CA GLN A 167 2.03 4.78 3.10
C GLN A 167 2.64 6.07 2.53
N LEU A 168 3.88 6.02 2.05
CA LEU A 168 4.50 7.15 1.36
C LEU A 168 3.80 7.42 0.03
N TYR A 169 3.53 6.40 -0.76
CA TYR A 169 2.80 6.53 -2.02
C TYR A 169 1.38 7.09 -1.81
N ASP A 170 0.64 6.60 -0.82
CA ASP A 170 -0.69 7.15 -0.44
C ASP A 170 -0.58 8.65 -0.13
N LEU A 171 0.48 9.07 0.57
CA LEU A 171 0.72 10.48 0.91
C LEU A 171 1.10 11.31 -0.32
N ILE A 172 1.93 10.80 -1.23
CA ILE A 172 2.25 11.45 -2.52
C ILE A 172 0.97 11.69 -3.31
N ASN A 173 0.12 10.67 -3.43
CA ASN A 173 -1.14 10.76 -4.15
C ASN A 173 -2.11 11.75 -3.50
N GLU A 174 -2.21 11.78 -2.16
CA GLU A 174 -2.99 12.78 -1.43
C GLU A 174 -2.51 14.20 -1.74
N LYS A 175 -1.20 14.46 -1.64
CA LYS A 175 -0.61 15.77 -1.94
C LYS A 175 -0.86 16.18 -3.40
N TYR A 176 -0.70 15.26 -4.34
CA TYR A 176 -0.99 15.50 -5.74
C TYR A 176 -2.45 15.90 -5.97
N LEU A 177 -3.40 15.19 -5.36
CA LEU A 177 -4.82 15.49 -5.49
C LEU A 177 -5.19 16.84 -4.87
N ILE A 178 -4.55 17.21 -3.76
CA ILE A 178 -4.69 18.54 -3.16
C ILE A 178 -4.20 19.63 -4.13
N LYS A 179 -3.00 19.44 -4.72
CA LYS A 179 -2.43 20.39 -5.70
C LYS A 179 -3.29 20.50 -6.96
N MET A 180 -3.94 19.42 -7.37
CA MET A 180 -4.87 19.40 -8.48
C MET A 180 -6.27 19.97 -8.14
N GLY A 181 -6.49 20.44 -6.91
CA GLY A 181 -7.79 20.90 -6.44
C GLY A 181 -8.88 19.82 -6.40
N LYS A 182 -8.49 18.55 -6.34
CA LYS A 182 -9.41 17.41 -6.30
C LYS A 182 -9.83 17.05 -4.88
N VAL A 183 -9.03 17.41 -3.89
CA VAL A 183 -9.24 17.15 -2.46
C VAL A 183 -8.89 18.44 -1.71
N ALA A 184 -9.69 18.81 -0.70
CA ALA A 184 -9.34 19.90 0.20
C ALA A 184 -8.23 19.44 1.16
N PRO A 185 -7.29 20.35 1.53
CA PRO A 185 -6.31 20.05 2.57
C PRO A 185 -7.00 19.66 3.89
N TRP A 186 -6.46 18.68 4.59
CA TRP A 186 -6.99 18.28 5.91
C TRP A 186 -7.10 19.47 6.86
N GLY A 187 -8.28 19.67 7.47
CA GLY A 187 -8.53 20.72 8.46
C GLY A 187 -9.04 22.06 7.90
N THR A 188 -9.19 22.22 6.60
CA THR A 188 -9.95 23.35 6.05
C THR A 188 -11.44 23.05 6.18
N GLN A 189 -12.09 23.62 7.21
CA GLN A 189 -13.56 23.70 7.25
C GLN A 189 -14.02 24.59 6.10
N SER A 190 -14.78 24.03 5.19
CA SER A 190 -15.53 24.81 4.20
C SER A 190 -16.65 25.52 4.93
N THR A 191 -16.50 26.85 5.17
CA THR A 191 -17.60 27.70 5.60
C THR A 191 -18.49 27.97 4.39
N THR A 192 -19.48 27.12 4.17
CA THR A 192 -20.62 27.45 3.31
C THR A 192 -21.88 27.24 4.10
N THR A 193 -22.53 28.38 4.37
CA THR A 193 -23.89 28.49 4.91
C THR A 193 -24.90 27.78 4.01
N PRO A 194 -25.88 27.04 4.54
CA PRO A 194 -26.85 26.32 3.71
C PRO A 194 -27.83 27.31 3.07
N THR A 195 -27.91 27.34 1.76
CA THR A 195 -29.03 27.94 1.01
C THR A 195 -29.91 26.82 0.44
N THR A 196 -31.20 27.07 0.53
CA THR A 196 -32.39 26.28 0.22
C THR A 196 -32.44 25.73 -1.21
N PRO A 197 -33.06 24.54 -1.48
CA PRO A 197 -32.95 23.84 -2.75
C PRO A 197 -33.84 24.40 -3.84
N SER A 198 -33.32 24.55 -5.04
CA SER A 198 -34.10 24.75 -6.26
C SER A 198 -33.83 23.63 -7.29
N LYS A 199 -34.90 23.24 -7.96
CA LYS A 199 -35.26 22.20 -8.93
C LYS A 199 -34.21 21.82 -10.00
N PRO A 200 -34.21 20.56 -10.48
CA PRO A 200 -33.12 19.97 -11.31
C PRO A 200 -33.28 20.24 -12.79
N THR A 201 -32.15 20.52 -13.46
CA THR A 201 -31.99 20.34 -14.92
C THR A 201 -30.56 19.96 -15.28
N THR A 202 -30.45 18.80 -15.94
CA THR A 202 -29.44 18.33 -16.93
C THR A 202 -27.99 17.98 -16.50
N PRO A 203 -27.21 17.12 -17.22
CA PRO A 203 -26.44 16.02 -16.60
C PRO A 203 -25.19 16.45 -15.87
N SER A 204 -24.98 15.82 -14.74
CA SER A 204 -24.04 16.17 -13.69
C SER A 204 -22.57 15.95 -14.02
N LYS A 205 -21.79 17.01 -13.74
CA LYS A 205 -20.36 17.01 -13.43
C LYS A 205 -20.04 15.95 -12.34
N PRO A 206 -18.88 15.25 -12.37
CA PRO A 206 -18.53 14.23 -11.38
C PRO A 206 -18.56 14.80 -9.95
N SER A 207 -19.17 14.04 -9.04
CA SER A 207 -19.39 14.39 -7.64
C SER A 207 -18.08 14.71 -6.90
N THR A 208 -17.94 15.92 -6.40
CA THR A 208 -16.87 16.35 -5.47
C THR A 208 -17.27 15.97 -4.04
N GLY A 209 -17.45 14.68 -3.78
CA GLY A 209 -17.75 14.18 -2.44
C GLY A 209 -16.52 14.22 -1.53
N LYS A 210 -16.76 14.54 -0.23
CA LYS A 210 -15.71 14.44 0.80
C LYS A 210 -15.22 12.98 0.87
N LEU A 211 -13.90 12.77 0.74
CA LEU A 211 -13.30 11.46 1.00
C LEU A 211 -13.17 11.23 2.51
N THR A 212 -13.64 10.09 2.97
CA THR A 212 -13.32 9.55 4.30
C THR A 212 -12.62 8.21 4.15
N VAL A 213 -11.55 8.00 4.88
CA VAL A 213 -10.83 6.73 4.93
C VAL A 213 -10.72 6.29 6.38
N ALA A 214 -11.05 5.04 6.64
CA ALA A 214 -10.95 4.45 7.97
C ALA A 214 -10.27 3.08 7.89
N ALA A 215 -9.55 2.70 8.95
CA ALA A 215 -9.09 1.33 9.11
C ALA A 215 -10.27 0.37 9.10
N ASN A 216 -10.06 -0.80 8.53
CA ASN A 216 -11.06 -1.86 8.47
C ASN A 216 -10.41 -3.19 8.83
N ASN A 217 -11.18 -4.04 9.48
CA ASN A 217 -10.80 -5.43 9.71
C ASN A 217 -11.94 -6.29 9.20
N GLY A 218 -11.85 -6.69 7.96
CA GLY A 218 -12.87 -7.45 7.28
C GLY A 218 -12.30 -8.40 6.24
N VAL A 219 -13.18 -9.10 5.57
CA VAL A 219 -12.87 -9.93 4.40
C VAL A 219 -13.87 -9.63 3.29
N ALA A 220 -13.43 -9.74 2.05
CA ALA A 220 -14.26 -9.51 0.89
C ALA A 220 -14.01 -10.57 -0.19
N GLN A 221 -15.07 -10.95 -0.90
CA GLN A 221 -15.00 -11.78 -2.11
C GLN A 221 -15.43 -10.92 -3.30
N ILE A 222 -14.56 -10.79 -4.30
CA ILE A 222 -14.87 -10.02 -5.51
C ILE A 222 -15.87 -10.82 -6.34
N LYS A 223 -16.97 -10.17 -6.72
CA LYS A 223 -18.02 -10.77 -7.54
C LYS A 223 -17.53 -11.04 -8.96
N PRO A 224 -18.07 -12.05 -9.68
CA PRO A 224 -17.75 -12.28 -11.09
C PRO A 224 -18.04 -11.06 -11.98
N THR A 225 -19.16 -10.41 -11.74
CA THR A 225 -19.52 -9.12 -12.37
C THR A 225 -19.06 -7.99 -11.47
N ASN A 226 -17.99 -7.30 -11.84
CA ASN A 226 -17.42 -6.20 -11.07
C ASN A 226 -16.87 -5.15 -12.02
N SER A 227 -16.68 -3.93 -11.52
CA SER A 227 -16.11 -2.81 -12.26
C SER A 227 -14.57 -2.79 -12.27
N GLY A 228 -13.94 -3.82 -11.69
CA GLY A 228 -12.49 -3.97 -11.62
C GLY A 228 -11.88 -3.47 -10.31
N LEU A 229 -10.57 -3.55 -10.25
CA LEU A 229 -9.76 -3.01 -9.16
C LEU A 229 -9.31 -1.58 -9.52
N TYR A 230 -9.44 -0.68 -8.57
CA TYR A 230 -9.07 0.72 -8.69
C TYR A 230 -7.75 0.96 -7.96
N THR A 231 -6.80 1.63 -8.59
CA THR A 231 -5.55 2.01 -7.93
C THR A 231 -5.84 3.04 -6.85
N THR A 232 -6.76 3.96 -7.15
CA THR A 232 -7.29 4.95 -6.20
C THR A 232 -8.81 5.00 -6.24
N VAL A 233 -9.44 5.48 -5.19
CA VAL A 233 -10.91 5.67 -5.14
C VAL A 233 -11.41 6.79 -6.08
N TYR A 234 -10.49 7.53 -6.69
CA TYR A 234 -10.80 8.60 -7.65
C TYR A 234 -10.76 8.14 -9.10
N ASP A 235 -10.28 6.93 -9.36
CA ASP A 235 -10.21 6.39 -10.71
C ASP A 235 -11.62 6.24 -11.27
N LYS A 236 -11.81 6.65 -12.51
CA LYS A 236 -13.11 6.56 -13.20
C LYS A 236 -13.45 5.13 -13.59
N THR A 237 -12.42 4.33 -13.90
CA THR A 237 -12.54 2.95 -14.36
C THR A 237 -11.59 2.06 -13.57
N GLY A 238 -12.06 0.89 -13.17
CA GLY A 238 -11.22 -0.15 -12.58
C GLY A 238 -10.48 -0.95 -13.64
N LYS A 239 -9.33 -1.49 -13.28
CA LYS A 239 -8.61 -2.47 -14.11
C LYS A 239 -9.30 -3.83 -13.98
N ALA A 240 -9.54 -4.53 -15.08
CA ALA A 240 -10.07 -5.88 -15.06
C ALA A 240 -9.20 -6.80 -14.18
N THR A 241 -9.84 -7.71 -13.45
CA THR A 241 -9.12 -8.63 -12.56
C THR A 241 -9.59 -10.05 -12.74
N ASN A 242 -8.65 -10.99 -12.68
CA ASN A 242 -8.91 -12.43 -12.62
C ASN A 242 -9.10 -12.94 -11.18
N GLU A 243 -9.02 -12.04 -10.21
CA GLU A 243 -9.10 -12.33 -8.77
C GLU A 243 -10.53 -12.53 -8.26
N VAL A 244 -11.47 -12.74 -9.17
CA VAL A 244 -12.90 -12.97 -8.85
C VAL A 244 -13.11 -14.28 -8.08
N GLN A 245 -14.09 -14.28 -7.20
CA GLN A 245 -14.46 -15.42 -6.37
C GLN A 245 -13.31 -15.95 -5.48
N LYS A 246 -12.42 -15.06 -5.07
CA LYS A 246 -11.43 -15.31 -4.02
C LYS A 246 -11.72 -14.41 -2.82
N THR A 247 -11.37 -14.87 -1.63
CA THR A 247 -11.48 -14.10 -0.38
C THR A 247 -10.18 -13.35 -0.13
N PHE A 248 -10.30 -12.07 0.12
CA PHE A 248 -9.23 -11.13 0.44
C PHE A 248 -9.44 -10.56 1.83
N ALA A 249 -8.37 -10.15 2.50
CA ALA A 249 -8.48 -9.28 3.66
C ALA A 249 -8.82 -7.86 3.21
N VAL A 250 -9.58 -7.14 4.04
CA VAL A 250 -9.89 -5.72 3.85
C VAL A 250 -9.21 -4.94 4.94
N SER A 251 -8.29 -4.04 4.57
CA SER A 251 -7.51 -3.25 5.53
C SER A 251 -8.02 -1.83 5.73
N LYS A 252 -8.70 -1.27 4.73
CA LYS A 252 -9.28 0.07 4.80
C LYS A 252 -10.65 0.11 4.12
N THR A 253 -11.48 1.03 4.59
CA THR A 253 -12.71 1.47 3.91
C THR A 253 -12.54 2.92 3.51
N ALA A 254 -12.93 3.27 2.30
CA ALA A 254 -12.99 4.66 1.85
C ALA A 254 -14.40 4.97 1.35
N THR A 255 -14.87 6.19 1.62
CA THR A 255 -16.12 6.70 1.07
C THR A 255 -15.83 8.00 0.36
N LEU A 256 -16.16 8.06 -0.92
CA LEU A 256 -16.05 9.26 -1.76
C LEU A 256 -17.45 9.65 -2.24
N GLY A 257 -17.99 10.71 -1.68
CA GLY A 257 -19.40 11.05 -1.90
C GLY A 257 -20.31 9.93 -1.40
N ASN A 258 -21.13 9.37 -2.29
CA ASN A 258 -22.02 8.26 -1.98
C ASN A 258 -21.42 6.88 -2.35
N GLN A 259 -20.19 6.84 -2.86
CA GLN A 259 -19.54 5.59 -3.25
C GLN A 259 -18.59 5.12 -2.16
N LYS A 260 -18.79 3.91 -1.70
CA LYS A 260 -17.92 3.23 -0.74
C LYS A 260 -17.03 2.22 -1.44
N PHE A 261 -15.79 2.14 -0.97
CA PHE A 261 -14.75 1.26 -1.46
C PHE A 261 -14.09 0.50 -0.32
N TYR A 262 -13.55 -0.67 -0.64
CA TYR A 262 -12.73 -1.47 0.26
C TYR A 262 -11.35 -1.67 -0.35
N LEU A 263 -10.28 -1.44 0.43
CA LEU A 263 -8.92 -1.78 0.03
C LEU A 263 -8.71 -3.26 0.31
N VAL A 264 -8.64 -4.05 -0.76
CA VAL A 264 -8.45 -5.50 -0.70
C VAL A 264 -6.97 -5.85 -0.82
N GLN A 265 -6.56 -6.84 -0.03
CA GLN A 265 -5.18 -7.32 0.03
C GLN A 265 -5.15 -8.84 0.19
N ASP A 266 -4.05 -9.46 -0.23
CA ASP A 266 -3.83 -10.88 0.02
C ASP A 266 -3.88 -11.18 1.53
N TYR A 267 -4.63 -12.20 1.88
CA TYR A 267 -4.88 -12.51 3.29
C TYR A 267 -3.62 -12.95 4.04
N ASN A 268 -2.70 -13.64 3.37
CA ASN A 268 -1.51 -14.22 4.00
C ASN A 268 -0.30 -13.29 3.94
N SER A 269 -0.04 -12.67 2.79
CA SER A 269 1.12 -11.79 2.58
C SER A 269 0.83 -10.32 2.94
N GLY A 270 -0.45 -9.91 2.97
CA GLY A 270 -0.83 -8.51 3.15
C GLY A 270 -0.60 -7.63 1.91
N ASN A 271 -0.14 -8.22 0.79
CA ASN A 271 0.06 -7.47 -0.45
C ASN A 271 -1.26 -6.89 -0.95
N LYS A 272 -1.28 -5.58 -1.21
CA LYS A 272 -2.46 -4.88 -1.66
C LYS A 272 -2.73 -5.17 -3.14
N PHE A 273 -3.99 -5.41 -3.48
CA PHE A 273 -4.44 -5.54 -4.86
C PHE A 273 -5.05 -4.25 -5.41
N GLY A 274 -5.69 -3.45 -4.56
CA GLY A 274 -6.33 -2.20 -4.95
C GLY A 274 -7.66 -1.98 -4.25
N TRP A 275 -8.33 -0.91 -4.63
CA TRP A 275 -9.67 -0.58 -4.15
C TRP A 275 -10.72 -1.27 -4.99
N VAL A 276 -11.79 -1.72 -4.35
CA VAL A 276 -12.96 -2.30 -5.01
C VAL A 276 -14.22 -1.63 -4.48
N LYS A 277 -15.20 -1.37 -5.34
CA LYS A 277 -16.46 -0.77 -4.92
C LYS A 277 -17.25 -1.73 -4.03
N GLU A 278 -17.97 -1.19 -3.05
CA GLU A 278 -18.82 -1.98 -2.16
C GLU A 278 -19.82 -2.88 -2.93
N GLY A 279 -20.40 -2.36 -4.00
CA GLY A 279 -21.32 -3.12 -4.85
C GLY A 279 -20.71 -4.33 -5.56
N ASP A 280 -19.38 -4.33 -5.74
CA ASP A 280 -18.63 -5.35 -6.49
C ASP A 280 -18.11 -6.49 -5.61
N VAL A 281 -18.38 -6.45 -4.30
CA VAL A 281 -17.93 -7.49 -3.37
C VAL A 281 -19.08 -8.04 -2.53
N VAL A 282 -18.85 -9.22 -1.98
CA VAL A 282 -19.52 -9.69 -0.77
C VAL A 282 -18.54 -9.42 0.38
N TYR A 283 -18.94 -8.59 1.32
CA TYR A 283 -18.11 -8.14 2.45
C TYR A 283 -18.64 -8.69 3.76
N ASN A 284 -17.71 -9.10 4.64
CA ASN A 284 -18.00 -9.49 6.02
C ASN A 284 -16.99 -8.85 6.98
N THR A 285 -17.46 -8.45 8.15
CA THR A 285 -16.58 -8.04 9.24
C THR A 285 -15.79 -9.24 9.76
N ALA A 286 -14.55 -9.01 10.20
CA ALA A 286 -13.71 -10.05 10.79
C ALA A 286 -13.10 -9.55 12.10
N LYS A 287 -12.91 -10.45 13.07
CA LYS A 287 -12.05 -10.20 14.23
C LYS A 287 -10.63 -10.62 13.87
N SER A 288 -9.65 -10.02 14.54
CA SER A 288 -8.26 -10.48 14.43
C SER A 288 -8.14 -11.96 14.82
N PRO A 289 -7.31 -12.74 14.10
CA PRO A 289 -7.07 -14.12 14.50
C PRO A 289 -6.46 -14.21 15.90
N VAL A 290 -6.89 -15.22 16.66
CA VAL A 290 -6.34 -15.53 17.98
C VAL A 290 -5.75 -16.94 17.98
N ASN A 291 -4.69 -17.14 18.75
CA ASN A 291 -4.11 -18.47 18.92
C ASN A 291 -5.01 -19.34 19.80
N VAL A 292 -5.15 -20.59 19.40
CA VAL A 292 -5.86 -21.63 20.15
C VAL A 292 -5.03 -22.91 20.16
N ASN A 293 -5.33 -23.81 21.09
CA ASN A 293 -4.72 -25.15 21.13
C ASN A 293 -5.85 -26.14 21.45
N GLN A 294 -6.57 -26.54 20.42
CA GLN A 294 -7.77 -27.38 20.55
C GLN A 294 -7.74 -28.48 19.50
N SER A 295 -8.31 -29.63 19.85
CA SER A 295 -8.47 -30.74 18.91
C SER A 295 -9.95 -30.99 18.64
N TYR A 296 -10.23 -31.32 17.40
CA TYR A 296 -11.57 -31.57 16.91
C TYR A 296 -11.59 -32.85 16.06
N SER A 297 -12.75 -33.49 16.00
CA SER A 297 -12.99 -34.54 15.03
C SER A 297 -13.44 -33.92 13.68
N ILE A 298 -12.83 -34.36 12.58
CA ILE A 298 -13.15 -33.90 11.22
C ILE A 298 -13.37 -35.09 10.27
N LYS A 299 -14.36 -34.99 9.40
CA LYS A 299 -14.71 -36.03 8.44
C LYS A 299 -13.75 -36.04 7.25
N PRO A 300 -13.43 -37.24 6.67
CA PRO A 300 -12.79 -37.33 5.38
C PRO A 300 -13.55 -36.57 4.29
N GLY A 301 -12.83 -36.04 3.30
CA GLY A 301 -13.41 -35.25 2.22
C GLY A 301 -13.64 -33.77 2.58
N THR A 302 -13.60 -33.39 3.86
CA THR A 302 -13.73 -31.97 4.25
C THR A 302 -12.59 -31.14 3.63
N LYS A 303 -12.93 -30.04 2.96
CA LYS A 303 -11.95 -29.15 2.32
C LYS A 303 -11.30 -28.25 3.35
N LEU A 304 -9.98 -28.11 3.22
CA LEU A 304 -9.17 -27.11 3.91
C LEU A 304 -8.87 -25.96 2.94
N TYR A 305 -8.85 -24.75 3.43
CA TYR A 305 -8.68 -23.55 2.60
C TYR A 305 -7.40 -22.79 2.96
N THR A 306 -6.82 -22.07 2.00
CA THR A 306 -5.65 -21.24 2.22
C THR A 306 -5.94 -19.99 3.08
N VAL A 307 -7.21 -19.59 3.14
CA VAL A 307 -7.71 -18.43 3.89
C VAL A 307 -9.03 -18.80 4.61
N PRO A 308 -9.39 -18.13 5.72
CA PRO A 308 -10.70 -18.29 6.32
C PRO A 308 -11.78 -17.78 5.36
N TRP A 309 -12.96 -18.39 5.41
CA TRP A 309 -14.03 -18.12 4.45
C TRP A 309 -13.59 -18.30 2.98
N GLY A 310 -12.64 -19.22 2.73
CA GLY A 310 -12.09 -19.50 1.42
C GLY A 310 -13.13 -20.11 0.46
N THR A 311 -12.93 -19.87 -0.83
CA THR A 311 -13.77 -20.38 -1.92
C THR A 311 -13.16 -21.62 -2.58
N SER A 312 -13.87 -22.18 -3.57
CA SER A 312 -13.34 -23.30 -4.37
C SER A 312 -12.01 -22.98 -5.06
N LYS A 313 -11.69 -21.70 -5.31
CA LYS A 313 -10.42 -21.24 -5.88
C LYS A 313 -9.27 -21.17 -4.87
N GLN A 314 -9.56 -21.38 -3.58
CA GLN A 314 -8.60 -21.23 -2.48
C GLN A 314 -8.52 -22.51 -1.63
N VAL A 315 -8.77 -23.65 -2.23
CA VAL A 315 -8.66 -24.96 -1.56
C VAL A 315 -7.18 -25.31 -1.40
N ALA A 316 -6.74 -25.49 -0.16
CA ALA A 316 -5.40 -25.97 0.20
C ALA A 316 -5.30 -27.50 0.08
N GLY A 317 -6.41 -28.19 0.26
CA GLY A 317 -6.49 -29.65 0.19
C GLY A 317 -7.79 -30.18 0.77
N SER A 318 -7.91 -31.50 0.87
CA SER A 318 -8.99 -32.17 1.55
C SER A 318 -8.47 -33.20 2.56
N VAL A 319 -9.26 -33.46 3.59
CA VAL A 319 -8.97 -34.48 4.61
C VAL A 319 -9.00 -35.86 3.99
N SER A 320 -7.93 -36.64 4.15
CA SER A 320 -7.81 -38.02 3.67
C SER A 320 -7.97 -39.00 4.84
N GLY A 321 -8.25 -40.24 4.52
CA GLY A 321 -8.35 -41.35 5.47
C GLY A 321 -9.72 -41.99 5.51
N SER A 322 -9.86 -43.10 6.25
CA SER A 322 -11.13 -43.76 6.56
C SER A 322 -11.56 -43.37 7.97
N GLY A 323 -12.84 -43.01 8.15
CA GLY A 323 -13.36 -42.53 9.44
C GLY A 323 -12.90 -41.12 9.81
N ASN A 324 -13.41 -40.63 10.92
CA ASN A 324 -13.10 -39.30 11.42
C ASN A 324 -11.60 -39.19 11.80
N GLN A 325 -11.02 -38.06 11.49
CA GLN A 325 -9.62 -37.73 11.75
C GLN A 325 -9.51 -36.68 12.85
N THR A 326 -8.33 -36.52 13.45
CA THR A 326 -8.08 -35.48 14.46
C THR A 326 -7.50 -34.23 13.80
N PHE A 327 -8.26 -33.14 13.84
CA PHE A 327 -7.82 -31.80 13.41
C PHE A 327 -7.28 -31.03 14.61
N LYS A 328 -6.01 -30.64 14.55
CA LYS A 328 -5.33 -29.86 15.61
C LYS A 328 -5.37 -28.37 15.22
N ALA A 329 -6.24 -27.61 15.88
CA ALA A 329 -6.42 -26.19 15.65
C ALA A 329 -5.36 -25.37 16.39
N SER A 330 -4.71 -24.44 15.71
CA SER A 330 -3.69 -23.52 16.25
C SER A 330 -4.12 -22.05 16.22
N LYS A 331 -5.06 -21.67 15.34
CA LYS A 331 -5.64 -20.32 15.29
C LYS A 331 -7.14 -20.38 15.08
N GLN A 332 -7.82 -19.34 15.57
CA GLN A 332 -9.25 -19.13 15.38
C GLN A 332 -9.50 -17.72 14.90
N GLN A 333 -10.44 -17.56 13.96
CA GLN A 333 -10.92 -16.26 13.52
C GLN A 333 -12.45 -16.27 13.41
N GLN A 334 -13.08 -15.21 13.88
CA GLN A 334 -14.50 -14.97 13.66
C GLN A 334 -14.68 -14.06 12.44
N ILE A 335 -15.50 -14.50 11.47
CA ILE A 335 -15.94 -13.71 10.32
C ILE A 335 -17.46 -13.66 10.38
N ASP A 336 -18.00 -12.46 10.56
CA ASP A 336 -19.39 -12.22 10.91
C ASP A 336 -19.80 -13.11 12.11
N LYS A 337 -20.77 -13.97 11.93
CA LYS A 337 -21.25 -14.92 12.96
C LYS A 337 -20.53 -16.28 12.94
N SER A 338 -19.70 -16.53 11.95
CA SER A 338 -19.05 -17.82 11.72
C SER A 338 -17.66 -17.87 12.31
N ILE A 339 -17.28 -19.00 12.86
CA ILE A 339 -15.93 -19.26 13.37
C ILE A 339 -15.19 -20.14 12.39
N TYR A 340 -13.96 -19.76 12.07
CA TYR A 340 -13.02 -20.50 11.25
C TYR A 340 -11.80 -20.86 12.09
N LEU A 341 -11.31 -22.08 11.89
CA LEU A 341 -10.15 -22.60 12.61
C LEU A 341 -9.06 -22.93 11.60
N TYR A 342 -7.84 -22.49 11.87
CA TYR A 342 -6.63 -22.90 11.15
C TYR A 342 -5.96 -24.00 11.93
N GLY A 343 -5.59 -25.06 11.25
CA GLY A 343 -4.92 -26.17 11.90
C GLY A 343 -4.41 -27.21 10.91
N SER A 344 -4.04 -28.38 11.44
CA SER A 344 -3.51 -29.46 10.64
C SER A 344 -4.21 -30.79 10.90
N VAL A 345 -4.27 -31.62 9.88
CA VAL A 345 -4.76 -33.00 9.90
C VAL A 345 -3.99 -33.82 8.87
N ASN A 346 -3.44 -34.96 9.25
CA ASN A 346 -2.71 -35.87 8.36
C ASN A 346 -1.66 -35.18 7.48
N GLY A 347 -0.85 -34.28 8.08
CA GLY A 347 0.19 -33.54 7.38
C GLY A 347 -0.25 -32.38 6.49
N LYS A 348 -1.57 -32.15 6.36
CA LYS A 348 -2.15 -31.03 5.61
C LYS A 348 -2.59 -29.94 6.56
N SER A 349 -2.37 -28.68 6.19
CA SER A 349 -2.79 -27.52 6.99
C SER A 349 -3.72 -26.62 6.21
N GLY A 350 -4.62 -25.94 6.92
CA GLY A 350 -5.51 -24.97 6.30
C GLY A 350 -6.64 -24.52 7.23
N TRP A 351 -7.43 -23.60 6.72
CA TRP A 351 -8.62 -23.10 7.40
C TRP A 351 -9.83 -23.99 7.12
N VAL A 352 -10.67 -24.16 8.13
CA VAL A 352 -11.95 -24.85 8.03
C VAL A 352 -13.00 -24.14 8.88
N SER A 353 -14.26 -24.11 8.43
CA SER A 353 -15.34 -23.60 9.28
C SER A 353 -15.57 -24.55 10.46
N LYS A 354 -15.75 -23.98 11.66
CA LYS A 354 -16.07 -24.77 12.86
C LYS A 354 -17.32 -25.64 12.70
N ALA A 355 -18.24 -25.26 11.81
CA ALA A 355 -19.43 -26.06 11.50
C ALA A 355 -19.13 -27.46 10.96
N TYR A 356 -17.94 -27.70 10.41
CA TYR A 356 -17.51 -29.03 9.92
C TYR A 356 -16.69 -29.82 10.94
N LEU A 357 -16.56 -29.30 12.15
CA LEU A 357 -15.78 -29.89 13.24
C LEU A 357 -16.69 -30.32 14.37
N VAL A 358 -16.36 -31.43 14.99
CA VAL A 358 -17.03 -31.91 16.20
C VAL A 358 -16.04 -31.82 17.35
N ASP A 359 -16.45 -31.23 18.46
CA ASP A 359 -15.62 -31.14 19.66
C ASP A 359 -15.29 -32.59 20.12
N THR A 360 -14.00 -32.88 20.31
CA THR A 360 -13.61 -34.13 20.96
C THR A 360 -14.01 -34.02 22.43
N ALA A 361 -14.89 -34.89 22.92
CA ALA A 361 -15.33 -34.89 24.30
C ALA A 361 -14.11 -34.85 25.23
N LYS A 362 -14.09 -33.88 26.16
CA LYS A 362 -13.11 -33.88 27.27
C LYS A 362 -13.30 -35.21 27.99
N PRO A 363 -12.23 -36.01 28.24
CA PRO A 363 -12.39 -37.25 29.00
C PRO A 363 -13.10 -36.93 30.30
N THR A 364 -14.24 -37.58 30.56
CA THR A 364 -14.91 -37.52 31.86
C THR A 364 -13.91 -38.03 32.89
N PRO A 365 -13.62 -37.31 33.98
CA PRO A 365 -12.74 -37.80 35.01
C PRO A 365 -13.28 -39.15 35.52
N THR A 366 -12.45 -40.19 35.43
CA THR A 366 -12.76 -41.49 36.00
C THR A 366 -13.08 -41.31 37.51
N PRO A 367 -14.22 -41.81 38.02
CA PRO A 367 -14.49 -41.69 39.42
C PRO A 367 -13.39 -42.40 40.21
N THR A 368 -12.73 -41.64 41.08
CA THR A 368 -11.75 -42.22 42.04
C THR A 368 -12.50 -43.18 42.91
N PRO A 369 -12.06 -44.45 43.07
CA PRO A 369 -12.67 -45.37 44.05
C PRO A 369 -12.57 -44.75 45.44
N LYS A 370 -13.71 -44.69 46.12
CA LYS A 370 -13.78 -44.25 47.52
C LYS A 370 -13.15 -45.33 48.39
N PRO A 371 -12.32 -44.98 49.40
CA PRO A 371 -11.65 -45.95 50.29
C PRO A 371 -12.66 -46.73 51.16
#